data_c0ed475aba38fc892060839584416a80
#
_entry.id   c0ed475aba38fc892060839584416a80
#
_cell.length_a   1.000
_cell.length_b   1.000
_cell.length_c   1.000
_cell.angle_alpha   90.00
_cell.angle_beta   90.00
_cell.angle_gamma   90.00
#
_symmetry.space_group_name_H-M   'P 1'
#
loop_
_entity.id
_entity.type
_entity.pdbx_description
1 polymer ?
#
loop_
_entity_poly.entity_id
_entity_poly.type
_entity_poly.pdbx_seq_one_letter_code
_entity_poly.pdbx_strand_id
1 'polypeptide(L)'
;MSDLDNKEVLIALLRKRSALDILKTEGWYHIPVDTAPKPWPPTAIAFYQGTVFGKEEQYKIRYFGEVDQIDIVPRKELFPDDEENAHKAEIFYYRVQLSELHQRYKPIISYRPRRLVFIPTTWAKFQLAEQINDLFDGSPLEDRLWSALKYISVLAERQWKIFVQGHKYYLDFAVFCKHGKLAIETDGYTTHYDSLNQIDYDTWRQNEIGLDGWQFLHYTSKHVKDDWTPYLSQIQRAIDQLGGTEEPEKFRRKVGEEQGKYIVDGEEPL
;
A
#
# COMPACT_ATOMS: atom_id res chain seq x y z
N MET A 1 5.77 15.33 23.44
CA MET A 1 5.57 14.26 22.47
C MET A 1 5.64 12.97 23.26
N SER A 2 4.55 12.22 23.33
CA SER A 2 4.50 10.98 24.10
C SER A 2 5.31 9.91 23.38
N ASP A 3 5.90 8.94 24.10
CA ASP A 3 6.60 7.76 23.53
C ASP A 3 5.72 6.95 22.53
N LEU A 4 4.43 7.21 22.50
CA LEU A 4 3.45 6.58 21.62
C LEU A 4 3.55 7.07 20.17
N ASP A 5 3.99 8.31 19.92
CA ASP A 5 4.03 8.90 18.56
C ASP A 5 5.13 8.29 17.67
N ASN A 6 6.11 7.62 18.27
CA ASN A 6 7.24 7.02 17.57
C ASN A 6 7.11 5.49 17.37
N LYS A 7 5.97 4.90 17.72
CA LYS A 7 5.75 3.46 17.47
C LYS A 7 5.62 3.21 15.97
N GLU A 8 6.41 2.28 15.46
CA GLU A 8 6.31 1.82 14.09
C GLU A 8 5.25 0.73 13.95
N VAL A 9 4.28 0.97 13.11
CA VAL A 9 3.21 0.02 12.79
C VAL A 9 3.46 -0.57 11.41
N LEU A 10 3.44 -1.89 11.32
CA LEU A 10 3.50 -2.59 10.05
C LEU A 10 2.10 -3.05 9.63
N ILE A 11 1.62 -2.59 8.50
CA ILE A 11 0.43 -3.17 7.89
C ILE A 11 0.87 -4.39 7.08
N ALA A 12 0.32 -5.56 7.39
CA ALA A 12 0.64 -6.83 6.73
C ALA A 12 -0.59 -7.45 6.07
N LEU A 13 -0.40 -8.08 4.91
CA LEU A 13 -1.48 -8.73 4.16
C LEU A 13 -1.84 -10.08 4.77
N LEU A 14 -3.09 -10.28 5.12
CA LEU A 14 -3.66 -11.62 5.40
C LEU A 14 -4.02 -12.29 4.06
N ARG A 15 -3.23 -13.27 3.66
CA ARG A 15 -3.43 -14.01 2.40
C ARG A 15 -4.43 -15.15 2.51
N LYS A 16 -4.61 -15.72 3.71
CA LYS A 16 -5.48 -16.88 3.99
C LYS A 16 -6.35 -16.59 5.22
N ARG A 17 -7.54 -17.14 5.27
CA ARG A 17 -8.40 -17.07 6.46
C ARG A 17 -7.76 -17.75 7.67
N SER A 18 -7.08 -18.88 7.46
CA SER A 18 -6.35 -19.58 8.51
C SER A 18 -5.33 -18.71 9.25
N ALA A 19 -4.71 -17.73 8.57
CA ALA A 19 -3.80 -16.80 9.24
C ALA A 19 -4.55 -15.90 10.26
N LEU A 20 -5.79 -15.53 10.00
CA LEU A 20 -6.62 -14.82 10.98
C LEU A 20 -7.09 -15.74 12.11
N ASP A 21 -7.35 -17.01 11.81
CA ASP A 21 -7.73 -17.99 12.83
C ASP A 21 -6.56 -18.22 13.80
N ILE A 22 -5.34 -18.39 13.31
CA ILE A 22 -4.12 -18.46 14.12
C ILE A 22 -3.94 -17.20 14.99
N LEU A 23 -4.12 -16.00 14.41
CA LEU A 23 -4.06 -14.75 15.17
C LEU A 23 -5.06 -14.72 16.32
N LYS A 24 -6.28 -15.24 16.10
CA LYS A 24 -7.36 -15.26 17.11
C LYS A 24 -7.17 -16.33 18.19
N THR A 25 -6.59 -17.47 17.83
CA THR A 25 -6.48 -18.63 18.73
C THR A 25 -5.12 -18.71 19.43
N GLU A 26 -4.06 -18.32 18.73
CA GLU A 26 -2.67 -18.49 19.16
C GLU A 26 -1.91 -17.17 19.32
N GLY A 27 -2.44 -16.07 18.75
CA GLY A 27 -1.90 -14.72 18.93
C GLY A 27 -0.63 -14.43 18.12
N TRP A 28 -0.28 -15.20 17.08
CA TRP A 28 0.94 -14.96 16.31
C TRP A 28 0.70 -14.82 14.79
N TYR A 29 1.66 -14.14 14.15
CA TYR A 29 1.73 -13.98 12.69
C TYR A 29 3.13 -14.37 12.19
N HIS A 30 3.27 -14.67 10.91
CA HIS A 30 4.54 -15.09 10.33
C HIS A 30 4.91 -14.29 9.09
N ILE A 31 6.21 -14.00 8.95
CA ILE A 31 6.79 -13.29 7.81
C ILE A 31 8.08 -14.00 7.41
N PRO A 32 8.28 -14.37 6.12
CA PRO A 32 9.56 -14.92 5.69
C PRO A 32 10.70 -13.93 5.98
N VAL A 33 11.82 -14.41 6.51
CA VAL A 33 12.96 -13.56 6.90
C VAL A 33 13.45 -12.72 5.71
N ASP A 34 13.55 -13.34 4.54
CA ASP A 34 14.08 -12.70 3.32
C ASP A 34 13.17 -11.59 2.76
N THR A 35 11.90 -11.58 3.13
CA THR A 35 10.91 -10.62 2.63
C THR A 35 10.45 -9.62 3.69
N ALA A 36 11.04 -9.66 4.88
CA ALA A 36 10.70 -8.72 5.94
C ALA A 36 10.97 -7.27 5.50
N PRO A 37 10.04 -6.35 5.76
CA PRO A 37 10.19 -4.97 5.35
C PRO A 37 11.22 -4.23 6.21
N LYS A 38 11.64 -3.05 5.76
CA LYS A 38 12.41 -2.12 6.58
C LYS A 38 11.54 -0.89 6.86
N PRO A 39 11.60 -0.29 8.08
CA PRO A 39 12.37 -0.72 9.24
C PRO A 39 11.85 -2.03 9.87
N TRP A 40 12.73 -2.75 10.58
CA TRP A 40 12.43 -4.00 11.28
C TRP A 40 13.19 -4.04 12.62
N PRO A 41 12.62 -4.49 13.73
CA PRO A 41 11.24 -5.01 13.90
C PRO A 41 10.21 -3.88 14.10
N PRO A 42 8.92 -4.11 13.75
CA PRO A 42 7.85 -3.19 14.10
C PRO A 42 7.46 -3.32 15.58
N THR A 43 6.89 -2.28 16.16
CA THR A 43 6.33 -2.31 17.53
C THR A 43 4.88 -2.77 17.58
N ALA A 44 4.17 -2.67 16.44
CA ALA A 44 2.82 -3.19 16.29
C ALA A 44 2.59 -3.66 14.84
N ILE A 45 1.65 -4.61 14.67
CA ILE A 45 1.21 -5.07 13.35
C ILE A 45 -0.30 -4.90 13.23
N ALA A 46 -0.76 -4.43 12.05
CA ALA A 46 -2.15 -4.41 11.69
C ALA A 46 -2.36 -5.17 10.37
N PHE A 47 -3.56 -5.74 10.20
CA PHE A 47 -3.78 -6.76 9.20
C PHE A 47 -4.76 -6.32 8.11
N TYR A 48 -4.25 -6.22 6.88
CA TYR A 48 -5.07 -5.96 5.70
C TYR A 48 -5.69 -7.26 5.19
N GLN A 49 -7.00 -7.29 5.15
CA GLN A 49 -7.79 -8.43 4.72
C GLN A 49 -7.95 -8.41 3.18
N GLY A 50 -7.30 -9.36 2.49
CA GLY A 50 -7.39 -9.50 1.04
C GLY A 50 -8.73 -10.08 0.56
N THR A 51 -8.80 -10.44 -0.73
CA THR A 51 -10.03 -10.93 -1.40
C THR A 51 -10.63 -12.19 -0.78
N VAL A 52 -9.81 -13.04 -0.18
CA VAL A 52 -10.23 -14.30 0.46
C VAL A 52 -11.23 -14.10 1.60
N PHE A 53 -11.32 -12.89 2.16
CA PHE A 53 -12.23 -12.58 3.27
C PHE A 53 -13.67 -12.30 2.83
N GLY A 54 -13.93 -12.27 1.51
CA GLY A 54 -15.28 -12.05 0.97
C GLY A 54 -15.72 -10.59 1.01
N LYS A 55 -16.85 -10.29 0.36
CA LYS A 55 -17.28 -8.90 0.05
C LYS A 55 -17.45 -8.00 1.28
N GLU A 56 -17.81 -8.55 2.42
CA GLU A 56 -18.05 -7.75 3.63
C GLU A 56 -16.77 -7.38 4.37
N GLU A 57 -15.75 -8.24 4.36
CA GLU A 57 -14.52 -8.10 5.15
C GLU A 57 -13.27 -7.80 4.32
N GLN A 58 -13.32 -8.02 2.99
CA GLN A 58 -12.18 -7.73 2.13
C GLN A 58 -11.86 -6.24 2.06
N TYR A 59 -10.57 -5.92 1.79
CA TYR A 59 -10.05 -4.57 1.60
C TYR A 59 -10.19 -3.68 2.84
N LYS A 60 -10.12 -4.29 4.02
CA LYS A 60 -10.19 -3.60 5.31
C LYS A 60 -8.99 -3.94 6.18
N ILE A 61 -8.61 -3.01 7.05
CA ILE A 61 -7.72 -3.25 8.18
C ILE A 61 -8.59 -3.12 9.43
N ARG A 62 -8.90 -4.26 10.02
CA ARG A 62 -9.77 -4.33 11.20
C ARG A 62 -9.01 -4.77 12.44
N TYR A 63 -8.05 -5.69 12.29
CA TYR A 63 -7.33 -6.31 13.40
C TYR A 63 -5.92 -5.75 13.50
N PHE A 64 -5.42 -5.60 14.72
CA PHE A 64 -4.06 -5.15 15.02
C PHE A 64 -3.64 -5.64 16.40
N GLY A 65 -2.34 -5.61 16.68
CA GLY A 65 -1.80 -5.91 18.01
C GLY A 65 -0.39 -5.36 18.19
N GLU A 66 -0.01 -5.12 19.43
CA GLU A 66 1.37 -4.79 19.80
C GLU A 66 2.24 -6.06 19.73
N VAL A 67 3.47 -5.92 19.27
CA VAL A 67 4.42 -7.02 19.19
C VAL A 67 5.03 -7.24 20.57
N ASP A 68 4.88 -8.47 21.08
CA ASP A 68 5.46 -8.91 22.36
C ASP A 68 6.84 -9.54 22.14
N GLN A 69 6.91 -10.50 21.21
CA GLN A 69 8.13 -11.27 20.94
C GLN A 69 8.25 -11.59 19.45
N ILE A 70 9.49 -11.69 18.96
CA ILE A 70 9.79 -12.15 17.61
C ILE A 70 10.87 -13.25 17.70
N ASP A 71 10.53 -14.43 17.20
CA ASP A 71 11.45 -15.57 17.06
C ASP A 71 11.75 -15.84 15.60
N ILE A 72 12.92 -16.39 15.31
CA ILE A 72 13.25 -16.92 13.99
C ILE A 72 13.16 -18.44 14.07
N VAL A 73 12.21 -18.99 13.31
CA VAL A 73 11.95 -20.44 13.31
C VAL A 73 11.83 -20.98 11.88
N PRO A 74 12.20 -22.23 11.62
CA PRO A 74 11.95 -22.85 10.33
C PRO A 74 10.46 -23.10 10.13
N ARG A 75 9.98 -23.08 8.87
CA ARG A 75 8.55 -23.25 8.52
C ARG A 75 7.93 -24.51 9.14
N LYS A 76 8.66 -25.61 9.19
CA LYS A 76 8.19 -26.88 9.77
C LYS A 76 7.74 -26.78 11.23
N GLU A 77 8.28 -25.84 11.99
CA GLU A 77 7.85 -25.58 13.38
C GLU A 77 6.56 -24.77 13.44
N LEU A 78 6.31 -23.91 12.45
CA LEU A 78 5.05 -23.14 12.36
C LEU A 78 3.89 -23.98 11.83
N PHE A 79 4.19 -24.88 10.89
CA PHE A 79 3.21 -25.67 10.16
C PHE A 79 3.71 -27.13 10.02
N PRO A 80 3.69 -27.91 11.11
CA PRO A 80 4.24 -29.29 11.09
C PRO A 80 3.49 -30.22 10.13
N ASP A 81 2.21 -29.96 9.91
CA ASP A 81 1.33 -30.80 9.08
C ASP A 81 1.15 -30.28 7.63
N ASP A 82 1.99 -29.29 7.21
CA ASP A 82 1.89 -28.69 5.86
C ASP A 82 2.68 -29.53 4.84
N GLU A 83 2.19 -30.72 4.51
CA GLU A 83 2.81 -31.64 3.55
C GLU A 83 2.88 -31.03 2.13
N GLU A 84 1.89 -30.22 1.74
CA GLU A 84 1.84 -29.55 0.44
C GLU A 84 3.04 -28.65 0.19
N ASN A 85 3.56 -28.03 1.23
CA ASN A 85 4.73 -27.15 1.19
C ASN A 85 5.98 -27.74 1.87
N ALA A 86 6.14 -29.05 1.86
CA ALA A 86 7.30 -29.73 2.48
C ALA A 86 8.63 -29.22 1.92
N HIS A 87 8.70 -28.80 0.65
CA HIS A 87 9.88 -28.21 0.03
C HIS A 87 10.33 -26.88 0.67
N LYS A 88 9.43 -26.20 1.43
CA LYS A 88 9.71 -24.96 2.17
C LYS A 88 10.00 -25.19 3.65
N ALA A 89 10.05 -26.42 4.11
CA ALA A 89 10.16 -26.77 5.53
C ALA A 89 11.33 -26.08 6.26
N GLU A 90 12.44 -25.88 5.56
CA GLU A 90 13.68 -25.30 6.10
C GLU A 90 13.78 -23.77 5.87
N ILE A 91 12.80 -23.13 5.21
CA ILE A 91 12.79 -21.68 5.07
C ILE A 91 12.49 -21.03 6.42
N PHE A 92 13.30 -20.05 6.80
CA PHE A 92 13.15 -19.35 8.06
C PHE A 92 12.12 -18.24 8.00
N TYR A 93 11.33 -18.15 9.07
CA TYR A 93 10.28 -17.13 9.26
C TYR A 93 10.48 -16.42 10.59
N TYR A 94 10.14 -15.15 10.62
CA TYR A 94 9.82 -14.48 11.86
C TYR A 94 8.45 -14.96 12.32
N ARG A 95 8.38 -15.59 13.51
CA ARG A 95 7.15 -15.77 14.26
C ARG A 95 6.97 -14.56 15.15
N VAL A 96 5.98 -13.75 14.85
CA VAL A 96 5.69 -12.49 15.54
C VAL A 96 4.54 -12.74 16.50
N GLN A 97 4.84 -12.85 17.78
CA GLN A 97 3.86 -13.00 18.87
C GLN A 97 3.29 -11.63 19.21
N LEU A 98 1.99 -11.54 19.33
CA LEU A 98 1.28 -10.35 19.77
C LEU A 98 0.93 -10.48 21.25
N SER A 99 0.95 -9.36 21.99
CA SER A 99 0.48 -9.30 23.37
C SER A 99 -1.01 -9.56 23.46
N GLU A 100 -1.78 -8.94 22.57
CA GLU A 100 -3.22 -9.09 22.43
C GLU A 100 -3.67 -8.73 21.00
N LEU A 101 -4.68 -9.41 20.48
CA LEU A 101 -5.31 -9.07 19.22
C LEU A 101 -6.51 -8.15 19.44
N HIS A 102 -6.38 -6.91 19.02
CA HIS A 102 -7.42 -5.89 19.10
C HIS A 102 -8.20 -5.77 17.80
N GLN A 103 -9.42 -5.24 17.91
CA GLN A 103 -10.28 -4.94 16.79
C GLN A 103 -10.63 -3.45 16.75
N ARG A 104 -10.39 -2.78 15.64
CA ARG A 104 -10.81 -1.39 15.44
C ARG A 104 -12.33 -1.29 15.36
N TYR A 105 -12.91 -0.31 16.06
CA TYR A 105 -14.34 -0.02 15.95
C TYR A 105 -14.73 0.36 14.51
N LYS A 106 -13.99 1.29 13.89
CA LYS A 106 -14.08 1.60 12.46
C LYS A 106 -12.88 1.01 11.74
N PRO A 107 -13.06 0.09 10.78
CA PRO A 107 -11.96 -0.44 10.00
C PRO A 107 -11.40 0.64 9.07
N ILE A 108 -10.10 0.59 8.79
CA ILE A 108 -9.49 1.38 7.73
C ILE A 108 -9.86 0.70 6.40
N ILE A 109 -10.38 1.48 5.43
CA ILE A 109 -10.92 0.95 4.18
C ILE A 109 -9.96 1.19 3.03
N SER A 110 -9.76 0.20 2.16
CA SER A 110 -9.18 0.42 0.84
C SER A 110 -10.32 0.51 -0.18
N TYR A 111 -10.48 1.65 -0.81
CA TYR A 111 -11.52 1.84 -1.83
C TYR A 111 -11.23 1.06 -3.10
N ARG A 112 -9.96 0.79 -3.40
CA ARG A 112 -9.53 -0.04 -4.52
C ARG A 112 -8.71 -1.23 -4.01
N PRO A 113 -8.79 -2.41 -4.67
CA PRO A 113 -7.92 -3.53 -4.35
C PRO A 113 -6.45 -3.12 -4.50
N ARG A 114 -5.61 -3.50 -3.55
CA ARG A 114 -4.18 -3.19 -3.60
C ARG A 114 -3.34 -4.45 -3.64
N ARG A 115 -2.35 -4.45 -4.51
CA ARG A 115 -1.27 -5.44 -4.54
C ARG A 115 -0.18 -5.02 -3.56
N LEU A 116 -0.49 -5.04 -2.28
CA LEU A 116 0.47 -4.73 -1.23
C LEU A 116 0.85 -6.00 -0.46
N VAL A 117 2.06 -5.99 0.07
CA VAL A 117 2.52 -6.98 1.05
C VAL A 117 2.64 -6.31 2.41
N PHE A 118 3.30 -5.16 2.46
CA PHE A 118 3.54 -4.39 3.68
C PHE A 118 3.39 -2.89 3.43
N ILE A 119 2.90 -2.16 4.45
CA ILE A 119 2.97 -0.70 4.54
C ILE A 119 3.54 -0.36 5.93
N PRO A 120 4.79 0.10 6.02
CA PRO A 120 5.29 0.73 7.24
C PRO A 120 4.57 2.05 7.46
N THR A 121 4.18 2.33 8.72
CA THR A 121 3.52 3.59 9.09
C THR A 121 3.79 3.93 10.55
N THR A 122 3.44 5.15 10.96
CA THR A 122 3.52 5.55 12.36
C THR A 122 2.23 5.22 13.11
N TRP A 123 2.32 5.09 14.43
CA TRP A 123 1.14 4.88 15.28
C TRP A 123 0.13 6.03 15.14
N ALA A 124 0.61 7.27 15.06
CA ALA A 124 -0.24 8.44 14.88
C ALA A 124 -1.06 8.36 13.58
N LYS A 125 -0.41 8.04 12.45
CA LYS A 125 -1.11 7.83 11.17
C LYS A 125 -2.10 6.67 11.25
N PHE A 126 -1.69 5.53 11.86
CA PHE A 126 -2.56 4.37 12.00
C PHE A 126 -3.82 4.69 12.82
N GLN A 127 -3.70 5.44 13.90
CA GLN A 127 -4.83 5.82 14.74
C GLN A 127 -5.84 6.72 14.01
N LEU A 128 -5.34 7.70 13.26
CA LEU A 128 -6.17 8.70 12.57
C LEU A 128 -6.68 8.22 11.20
N ALA A 129 -6.13 7.13 10.66
CA ALA A 129 -6.47 6.64 9.33
C ALA A 129 -7.93 6.19 9.22
N GLU A 130 -8.61 6.66 8.21
CA GLU A 130 -9.93 6.20 7.76
C GLU A 130 -9.85 5.34 6.51
N GLN A 131 -8.84 5.60 5.67
CA GLN A 131 -8.58 4.85 4.45
C GLN A 131 -7.10 4.48 4.33
N ILE A 132 -6.82 3.46 3.52
CA ILE A 132 -5.47 2.91 3.38
C ILE A 132 -4.44 3.95 2.91
N ASN A 133 -4.88 4.96 2.15
CA ASN A 133 -4.04 6.04 1.67
C ASN A 133 -3.53 6.96 2.79
N ASP A 134 -4.19 7.00 3.93
CA ASP A 134 -3.76 7.77 5.11
C ASP A 134 -2.55 7.14 5.81
N LEU A 135 -2.26 5.87 5.54
CA LEU A 135 -1.20 5.11 6.19
C LEU A 135 0.18 5.34 5.57
N PHE A 136 0.26 5.79 4.31
CA PHE A 136 1.54 5.98 3.67
C PHE A 136 2.32 7.14 4.30
N ASP A 137 3.56 6.84 4.66
CA ASP A 137 4.51 7.80 5.20
C ASP A 137 5.41 8.32 4.07
N GLY A 138 4.89 9.29 3.35
CA GLY A 138 5.57 9.93 2.22
C GLY A 138 6.40 11.14 2.64
N SER A 139 6.95 11.84 1.66
CA SER A 139 7.61 13.12 1.87
C SER A 139 6.62 14.17 2.43
N PRO A 140 7.10 15.20 3.12
CA PRO A 140 6.23 16.30 3.56
C PRO A 140 5.42 16.92 2.41
N LEU A 141 5.96 16.91 1.20
CA LEU A 141 5.29 17.42 0.01
C LEU A 141 4.12 16.50 -0.40
N GLU A 142 4.33 15.18 -0.41
CA GLU A 142 3.27 14.21 -0.64
C GLU A 142 2.16 14.30 0.40
N ASP A 143 2.49 14.40 1.69
CA ASP A 143 1.49 14.47 2.76
C ASP A 143 0.64 15.75 2.67
N ARG A 144 1.25 16.87 2.27
CA ARG A 144 0.53 18.13 2.02
C ARG A 144 -0.38 18.02 0.80
N LEU A 145 0.11 17.44 -0.31
CA LEU A 145 -0.72 17.21 -1.49
C LEU A 145 -1.87 16.25 -1.18
N TRP A 146 -1.63 15.18 -0.43
CA TRP A 146 -2.67 14.27 0.02
C TRP A 146 -3.79 14.98 0.78
N SER A 147 -3.41 15.82 1.74
CA SER A 147 -4.37 16.62 2.50
C SER A 147 -5.19 17.56 1.60
N ALA A 148 -4.53 18.19 0.62
CA ALA A 148 -5.18 19.09 -0.33
C ALA A 148 -6.14 18.33 -1.28
N LEU A 149 -5.75 17.16 -1.79
CA LEU A 149 -6.61 16.32 -2.63
C LEU A 149 -7.85 15.82 -1.87
N LYS A 150 -7.69 15.44 -0.59
CA LYS A 150 -8.84 15.09 0.27
C LYS A 150 -9.78 16.29 0.45
N TYR A 151 -9.22 17.46 0.69
CA TYR A 151 -10.01 18.68 0.89
C TYR A 151 -10.94 19.00 -0.32
N ILE A 152 -10.46 18.78 -1.54
CA ILE A 152 -11.26 18.95 -2.76
C ILE A 152 -11.98 17.67 -3.20
N SER A 153 -12.01 16.64 -2.35
CA SER A 153 -12.71 15.37 -2.59
C SER A 153 -12.24 14.59 -3.82
N VAL A 154 -10.98 14.72 -4.21
CA VAL A 154 -10.39 13.92 -5.29
C VAL A 154 -10.08 12.51 -4.79
N LEU A 155 -10.61 11.52 -5.48
CA LEU A 155 -10.36 10.09 -5.22
C LEU A 155 -9.02 9.67 -5.82
N ALA A 156 -7.94 9.92 -5.09
CA ALA A 156 -6.59 9.53 -5.47
C ALA A 156 -6.11 8.33 -4.64
N GLU A 157 -5.24 7.52 -5.23
CA GLU A 157 -4.54 6.43 -4.56
C GLU A 157 -3.06 6.80 -4.40
N ARG A 158 -2.50 6.66 -3.18
CA ARG A 158 -1.08 6.94 -2.91
C ARG A 158 -0.22 5.73 -3.17
N GLN A 159 1.04 5.95 -3.60
CA GLN A 159 2.05 4.91 -3.80
C GLN A 159 1.48 3.73 -4.60
N TRP A 160 0.86 4.08 -5.73
CA TRP A 160 0.14 3.10 -6.54
C TRP A 160 1.09 2.28 -7.41
N LYS A 161 1.09 0.97 -7.18
CA LYS A 161 1.93 0.03 -7.92
C LYS A 161 1.34 -0.27 -9.30
N ILE A 162 2.13 -0.07 -10.34
CA ILE A 162 1.81 -0.44 -11.72
C ILE A 162 2.88 -1.36 -12.31
N PHE A 163 2.49 -2.11 -13.34
CA PHE A 163 3.39 -2.91 -14.15
C PHE A 163 3.28 -2.47 -15.61
N VAL A 164 4.39 -2.08 -16.20
CA VAL A 164 4.47 -1.66 -17.60
C VAL A 164 5.68 -2.36 -18.23
N GLN A 165 5.47 -3.09 -19.31
CA GLN A 165 6.51 -3.85 -20.02
C GLN A 165 7.34 -4.77 -19.11
N GLY A 166 6.69 -5.42 -18.10
CA GLY A 166 7.36 -6.29 -17.14
C GLY A 166 8.11 -5.57 -16.01
N HIS A 167 8.20 -4.25 -16.05
CA HIS A 167 8.81 -3.45 -14.99
C HIS A 167 7.78 -2.96 -13.99
N LYS A 168 8.19 -2.94 -12.71
CA LYS A 168 7.37 -2.48 -11.60
C LYS A 168 7.69 -1.01 -11.27
N TYR A 169 6.65 -0.16 -11.25
CA TYR A 169 6.74 1.25 -10.87
C TYR A 169 5.77 1.58 -9.75
N TYR A 170 6.07 2.65 -9.02
CA TYR A 170 5.17 3.24 -8.04
C TYR A 170 4.90 4.68 -8.45
N LEU A 171 3.63 5.05 -8.49
CA LEU A 171 3.18 6.41 -8.70
C LEU A 171 2.89 7.05 -7.33
N ASP A 172 3.37 8.27 -7.07
CA ASP A 172 3.08 8.95 -5.81
C ASP A 172 1.59 9.05 -5.59
N PHE A 173 0.88 9.50 -6.64
CA PHE A 173 -0.58 9.52 -6.67
C PHE A 173 -1.11 9.02 -8.01
N ALA A 174 -2.12 8.18 -7.96
CA ALA A 174 -2.87 7.70 -9.12
C ALA A 174 -4.33 8.14 -9.00
N VAL A 175 -4.85 8.83 -10.01
CA VAL A 175 -6.27 9.17 -10.12
C VAL A 175 -6.86 8.41 -11.30
N PHE A 176 -7.87 7.60 -11.03
CA PHE A 176 -8.59 6.86 -12.05
C PHE A 176 -9.80 7.67 -12.50
N CYS A 177 -9.84 7.96 -13.79
CA CYS A 177 -10.89 8.74 -14.42
C CYS A 177 -11.70 7.87 -15.39
N LYS A 178 -12.88 8.35 -15.80
CA LYS A 178 -13.78 7.61 -16.69
C LYS A 178 -13.17 7.33 -18.07
N HIS A 179 -12.32 8.25 -18.55
CA HIS A 179 -11.73 8.19 -19.90
C HIS A 179 -10.20 8.15 -19.88
N GLY A 180 -9.58 7.82 -18.74
CA GLY A 180 -8.13 7.72 -18.65
C GLY A 180 -7.61 7.64 -17.22
N LYS A 181 -6.31 7.76 -17.08
CA LYS A 181 -5.59 7.65 -15.81
C LYS A 181 -4.66 8.85 -15.65
N LEU A 182 -4.60 9.44 -14.45
CA LEU A 182 -3.72 10.56 -14.16
C LEU A 182 -2.73 10.14 -13.06
N ALA A 183 -1.44 10.25 -13.35
CA ALA A 183 -0.36 10.14 -12.39
C ALA A 183 0.04 11.55 -11.92
N ILE A 184 0.18 11.75 -10.62
CA ILE A 184 0.69 12.99 -10.05
C ILE A 184 1.93 12.64 -9.26
N GLU A 185 3.07 13.18 -9.66
CA GLU A 185 4.37 12.94 -9.06
C GLU A 185 4.82 14.21 -8.33
N THR A 186 5.48 14.02 -7.19
CA THR A 186 5.98 15.10 -6.37
C THR A 186 7.48 14.97 -6.21
N ASP A 187 8.24 15.87 -6.87
CA ASP A 187 9.69 15.87 -6.78
C ASP A 187 10.15 16.71 -5.60
N GLY A 188 10.73 16.07 -4.59
CA GLY A 188 11.45 16.73 -3.52
C GLY A 188 12.65 17.52 -4.08
N TYR A 189 13.07 18.55 -3.35
CA TYR A 189 14.28 19.32 -3.69
C TYR A 189 15.53 18.47 -3.41
N THR A 190 15.80 17.48 -4.24
CA THR A 190 17.12 16.86 -4.25
C THR A 190 17.95 17.59 -5.27
N THR A 191 18.87 18.44 -4.79
CA THR A 191 19.97 19.00 -5.56
C THR A 191 21.00 17.91 -5.85
N HIS A 192 20.55 16.74 -6.28
CA HIS A 192 21.46 15.76 -6.81
C HIS A 192 21.65 16.08 -8.29
N TYR A 193 22.91 16.22 -8.67
CA TYR A 193 23.34 16.10 -10.05
C TYR A 193 22.93 14.69 -10.49
N ASP A 194 21.68 14.57 -10.97
CA ASP A 194 21.24 13.34 -11.59
C ASP A 194 22.19 13.07 -12.74
N SER A 195 22.82 11.93 -12.73
CA SER A 195 23.68 11.54 -13.83
C SER A 195 22.83 11.54 -15.11
N LEU A 196 23.42 11.83 -16.27
CA LEU A 196 22.72 11.78 -17.55
C LEU A 196 21.94 10.47 -17.71
N ASN A 197 22.50 9.36 -17.24
CA ASN A 197 21.86 8.04 -17.23
C ASN A 197 20.56 7.99 -16.41
N GLN A 198 20.46 8.75 -15.32
CA GLN A 198 19.24 8.82 -14.49
C GLN A 198 18.14 9.62 -15.22
N ILE A 199 18.51 10.74 -15.85
CA ILE A 199 17.57 11.57 -16.64
C ILE A 199 17.02 10.77 -17.83
N ASP A 200 17.89 10.03 -18.53
CA ASP A 200 17.49 9.17 -19.67
C ASP A 200 16.55 8.06 -19.20
N TYR A 201 16.85 7.42 -18.07
CA TYR A 201 15.98 6.38 -17.49
C TYR A 201 14.62 6.92 -17.09
N ASP A 202 14.57 8.09 -16.39
CA ASP A 202 13.32 8.68 -15.94
C ASP A 202 12.45 9.14 -17.11
N THR A 203 13.08 9.67 -18.16
CA THR A 203 12.39 10.03 -19.41
C THR A 203 11.82 8.80 -20.11
N TRP A 204 12.60 7.73 -20.20
CA TRP A 204 12.15 6.46 -20.78
C TRP A 204 10.98 5.87 -19.96
N ARG A 205 11.11 5.82 -18.65
CA ARG A 205 10.05 5.37 -17.71
C ARG A 205 8.75 6.12 -17.94
N GLN A 206 8.80 7.46 -18.00
CA GLN A 206 7.62 8.29 -18.22
C GLN A 206 6.96 8.02 -19.57
N ASN A 207 7.75 7.84 -20.62
CA ASN A 207 7.24 7.52 -21.95
C ASN A 207 6.51 6.18 -21.95
N GLU A 208 7.10 5.13 -21.35
CA GLU A 208 6.47 3.80 -21.27
C GLU A 208 5.16 3.83 -20.48
N ILE A 209 5.15 4.52 -19.33
CA ILE A 209 3.94 4.67 -18.53
C ILE A 209 2.89 5.51 -19.28
N GLY A 210 3.32 6.54 -20.01
CA GLY A 210 2.46 7.36 -20.86
C GLY A 210 1.79 6.56 -21.98
N LEU A 211 2.55 5.65 -22.63
CA LEU A 211 2.02 4.72 -23.64
C LEU A 211 0.99 3.73 -23.05
N ASP A 212 1.09 3.39 -21.75
CA ASP A 212 0.08 2.61 -21.01
C ASP A 212 -1.18 3.45 -20.64
N GLY A 213 -1.30 4.66 -21.15
CA GLY A 213 -2.47 5.52 -21.02
C GLY A 213 -2.51 6.37 -19.76
N TRP A 214 -1.38 6.60 -19.11
CA TRP A 214 -1.26 7.54 -18.00
C TRP A 214 -0.87 8.93 -18.49
N GLN A 215 -1.63 9.95 -18.07
CA GLN A 215 -1.20 11.33 -18.15
C GLN A 215 -0.41 11.69 -16.89
N PHE A 216 0.57 12.62 -16.99
CA PHE A 216 1.41 13.02 -15.88
C PHE A 216 1.22 14.49 -15.51
N LEU A 217 1.20 14.77 -14.21
CA LEU A 217 1.44 16.09 -13.63
C LEU A 217 2.58 15.98 -12.63
N HIS A 218 3.57 16.87 -12.75
CA HIS A 218 4.74 16.92 -11.87
C HIS A 218 4.75 18.22 -11.07
N TYR A 219 4.92 18.09 -9.76
CA TYR A 219 5.00 19.21 -8.84
C TYR A 219 6.27 19.13 -8.01
N THR A 220 7.11 20.17 -8.11
CA THR A 220 8.33 20.27 -7.31
C THR A 220 8.08 21.12 -6.07
N SER A 221 8.91 20.96 -5.05
CA SER A 221 8.87 21.82 -3.86
C SER A 221 9.09 23.30 -4.16
N LYS A 222 9.73 23.63 -5.30
CA LYS A 222 9.86 25.03 -5.79
C LYS A 222 8.53 25.62 -6.19
N HIS A 223 7.70 24.83 -6.85
CA HIS A 223 6.39 25.25 -7.33
C HIS A 223 5.43 25.45 -6.17
N VAL A 224 5.55 24.62 -5.12
CA VAL A 224 4.56 24.54 -4.04
C VAL A 224 5.19 24.95 -2.72
N LYS A 225 5.50 26.25 -2.56
CA LYS A 225 6.06 26.71 -1.27
C LYS A 225 5.02 26.66 -0.16
N ASP A 226 3.87 27.31 -0.32
CA ASP A 226 2.85 27.43 0.74
C ASP A 226 1.42 27.36 0.26
N ASP A 227 1.15 27.39 -1.04
CA ASP A 227 -0.21 27.40 -1.61
C ASP A 227 -0.40 26.37 -2.72
N TRP A 228 -1.28 25.39 -2.48
CA TRP A 228 -1.67 24.41 -3.45
C TRP A 228 -2.78 24.85 -4.41
N THR A 229 -3.45 25.98 -4.15
CA THR A 229 -4.64 26.41 -4.89
C THR A 229 -4.47 26.42 -6.41
N PRO A 230 -3.39 27.02 -6.99
CA PRO A 230 -3.19 27.01 -8.44
C PRO A 230 -3.02 25.61 -9.01
N TYR A 231 -2.35 24.71 -8.28
CA TYR A 231 -2.05 23.35 -8.70
C TYR A 231 -3.27 22.45 -8.58
N LEU A 232 -4.10 22.63 -7.55
CA LEU A 232 -5.39 21.94 -7.42
C LEU A 232 -6.29 22.27 -8.59
N SER A 233 -6.29 23.52 -9.07
CA SER A 233 -7.05 23.91 -10.27
C SER A 233 -6.54 23.22 -11.54
N GLN A 234 -5.21 22.98 -11.67
CA GLN A 234 -4.65 22.18 -12.76
C GLN A 234 -5.06 20.72 -12.67
N ILE A 235 -4.97 20.14 -11.48
CA ILE A 235 -5.37 18.74 -11.22
C ILE A 235 -6.84 18.56 -11.55
N GLN A 236 -7.71 19.44 -11.06
CA GLN A 236 -9.15 19.37 -11.33
C GLN A 236 -9.45 19.46 -12.83
N ARG A 237 -8.82 20.37 -13.54
CA ARG A 237 -8.98 20.52 -15.00
C ARG A 237 -8.52 19.25 -15.75
N ALA A 238 -7.41 18.64 -15.35
CA ALA A 238 -6.95 17.38 -15.95
C ALA A 238 -7.96 16.24 -15.70
N ILE A 239 -8.50 16.16 -14.49
CA ILE A 239 -9.54 15.18 -14.12
C ILE A 239 -10.80 15.42 -14.95
N ASP A 240 -11.24 16.68 -15.12
CA ASP A 240 -12.43 17.04 -15.91
C ASP A 240 -12.26 16.68 -17.39
N GLN A 241 -11.08 16.92 -17.97
CA GLN A 241 -10.73 16.51 -19.33
C GLN A 241 -10.78 14.99 -19.52
N LEU A 242 -10.50 14.24 -18.47
CA LEU A 242 -10.61 12.76 -18.44
C LEU A 242 -12.02 12.28 -18.03
N GLY A 243 -13.02 13.15 -18.00
CA GLY A 243 -14.42 12.79 -17.75
C GLY A 243 -14.81 12.66 -16.28
N GLY A 244 -13.99 13.19 -15.37
CA GLY A 244 -14.16 13.08 -13.92
C GLY A 244 -13.64 11.78 -13.35
N THR A 245 -13.54 11.68 -12.02
CA THR A 245 -13.05 10.49 -11.33
C THR A 245 -13.98 9.29 -11.51
N GLU A 246 -13.42 8.11 -11.58
CA GLU A 246 -14.15 6.84 -11.57
C GLU A 246 -14.54 6.45 -10.14
N GLU A 247 -15.79 6.09 -9.92
CA GLU A 247 -16.27 5.69 -8.60
C GLU A 247 -15.71 4.32 -8.18
N PRO A 248 -15.17 4.19 -6.97
CA PRO A 248 -14.54 2.96 -6.50
C PRO A 248 -15.44 1.73 -6.52
N GLU A 249 -16.75 1.89 -6.31
CA GLU A 249 -17.69 0.77 -6.34
C GLU A 249 -17.83 0.13 -7.72
N LYS A 250 -17.81 0.93 -8.79
CA LYS A 250 -17.83 0.42 -10.17
C LYS A 250 -16.55 -0.37 -10.47
N PHE A 251 -15.42 0.12 -10.00
CA PHE A 251 -14.14 -0.57 -10.12
C PHE A 251 -14.15 -1.91 -9.37
N ARG A 252 -14.66 -1.95 -8.14
CA ARG A 252 -14.79 -3.18 -7.34
C ARG A 252 -15.65 -4.24 -8.02
N ARG A 253 -16.78 -3.86 -8.66
CA ARG A 253 -17.64 -4.78 -9.40
C ARG A 253 -16.90 -5.41 -10.60
N LYS A 254 -16.22 -4.58 -11.39
CA LYS A 254 -15.42 -5.07 -12.53
C LYS A 254 -14.33 -6.05 -12.10
N VAL A 255 -13.61 -5.74 -11.03
CA VAL A 255 -12.59 -6.65 -10.47
C VAL A 255 -13.22 -7.94 -9.98
N GLY A 256 -14.41 -7.89 -9.38
CA GLY A 256 -15.13 -9.08 -8.92
C GLY A 256 -15.65 -9.96 -10.06
N GLU A 257 -15.99 -9.39 -11.21
CA GLU A 257 -16.44 -10.11 -12.40
C GLU A 257 -15.28 -10.75 -13.18
N GLU A 258 -14.11 -10.12 -13.19
CA GLU A 258 -12.91 -10.61 -13.87
C GLU A 258 -12.07 -11.57 -13.01
N GLN A 259 -12.40 -11.76 -11.74
CA GLN A 259 -11.59 -12.53 -10.78
C GLN A 259 -11.41 -14.01 -11.07
N GLY A 260 -11.92 -14.53 -12.19
CA GLY A 260 -11.44 -15.81 -12.72
C GLY A 260 -10.00 -15.78 -13.26
N LYS A 261 -9.35 -14.60 -13.34
CA LYS A 261 -8.01 -14.42 -13.95
C LYS A 261 -7.02 -13.54 -13.18
N TYR A 262 -7.36 -13.00 -12.02
CA TYR A 262 -6.37 -12.33 -11.19
C TYR A 262 -5.52 -13.37 -10.46
N ILE A 263 -4.51 -13.86 -11.16
CA ILE A 263 -3.33 -14.44 -10.53
C ILE A 263 -2.77 -13.30 -9.68
N VAL A 264 -2.77 -13.47 -8.37
CA VAL A 264 -2.08 -12.58 -7.45
C VAL A 264 -0.61 -12.72 -7.82
N ASP A 265 -0.03 -11.71 -8.52
CA ASP A 265 1.41 -11.67 -8.79
C ASP A 265 2.16 -11.69 -7.46
N GLY A 266 2.79 -12.77 -7.19
CA GLY A 266 3.41 -13.16 -5.93
C GLY A 266 3.20 -14.63 -5.68
N GLU A 267 2.40 -15.32 -6.50
CA GLU A 267 2.57 -16.72 -6.78
C GLU A 267 3.46 -16.87 -8.03
N GLU A 268 4.70 -16.40 -7.96
CA GLU A 268 5.71 -17.34 -8.38
C GLU A 268 5.54 -18.51 -7.41
N PRO A 269 5.47 -19.75 -7.91
CA PRO A 269 5.48 -20.90 -7.03
C PRO A 269 6.76 -20.78 -6.20
N LEU A 270 6.63 -20.28 -4.97
CA LEU A 270 7.63 -20.45 -3.94
C LEU A 270 7.60 -21.90 -3.56
#